data_fb0e6e27c3dc1af095474ce7b8d4b3cb
#
_entry.id   fb0e6e27c3dc1af095474ce7b8d4b3cb
#
_cell.length_a   1.000
_cell.length_b   1.000
_cell.length_c   1.000
_cell.angle_alpha   90.00
_cell.angle_beta   90.00
_cell.angle_gamma   90.00
#
_symmetry.space_group_name_H-M   'P 1'
#
loop_
_entity.id
_entity.type
_entity.pdbx_description
1 polymer ?
#
loop_
_entity_poly.entity_id
_entity_poly.type
_entity_poly.pdbx_seq_one_letter_code
_entity_poly.pdbx_strand_id
1 'polypeptide(L)'
;MCVFSAAYERNSTPMENETDRLQSVKEKLKLRPVSLVEAEECRKAAVCVALLFTENGSEMILEVRSATLGEQPGDISLPGGMMEPGETPQQAACRELEEELEITGEQYELISMLDIMHTGNLLIYPFLAVVKDYHGTFNASEAADIFTVPLRFFMEKEPDIYEIELKVKEPEDFPFEKIYGGRKYGWRKRTEKILFYDYQDYCIWGITAKLIHSFVGICRKEKMIE
;
A
#
# COMPACT_ATOMS: atom_id res chain seq x y z
N MET A 1 -43.09 6.18 -53.94
CA MET A 1 -41.87 6.60 -54.63
C MET A 1 -41.54 8.02 -54.17
N CYS A 2 -40.76 8.11 -53.09
CA CYS A 2 -40.16 9.35 -52.64
C CYS A 2 -38.88 8.95 -51.85
N VAL A 3 -37.77 9.26 -52.49
CA VAL A 3 -36.42 9.03 -52.02
C VAL A 3 -36.05 10.22 -51.14
N PHE A 4 -35.83 10.00 -49.81
CA PHE A 4 -35.20 11.00 -48.97
C PHE A 4 -33.69 10.72 -48.93
N SER A 5 -32.97 11.50 -49.72
CA SER A 5 -31.53 11.66 -49.60
C SER A 5 -31.25 12.60 -48.44
N ALA A 6 -30.81 12.06 -47.30
CA ALA A 6 -30.24 12.88 -46.25
C ALA A 6 -28.73 12.99 -46.50
N ALA A 7 -28.34 14.18 -46.98
CA ALA A 7 -26.94 14.56 -47.06
C ALA A 7 -26.36 14.69 -45.64
N TYR A 8 -25.44 13.82 -45.33
CA TYR A 8 -24.61 13.89 -44.10
C TYR A 8 -23.54 14.97 -44.35
N GLU A 9 -23.81 16.19 -43.93
CA GLU A 9 -22.79 17.24 -43.89
C GLU A 9 -21.73 16.85 -42.88
N ARG A 10 -20.56 16.40 -43.35
CA ARG A 10 -19.36 16.30 -42.56
C ARG A 10 -18.88 17.70 -42.25
N ASN A 11 -19.12 18.17 -41.02
CA ASN A 11 -18.36 19.27 -40.44
C ASN A 11 -16.89 18.85 -40.36
N SER A 12 -16.14 19.19 -41.40
CA SER A 12 -14.68 19.04 -41.40
C SER A 12 -14.09 20.21 -40.63
N THR A 13 -13.90 20.04 -39.31
CA THR A 13 -12.86 20.75 -38.59
C THR A 13 -11.52 20.43 -39.30
N PRO A 14 -10.58 21.39 -39.48
CA PRO A 14 -9.31 21.13 -40.13
C PRO A 14 -8.65 19.94 -39.46
N MET A 15 -8.47 18.85 -40.20
CA MET A 15 -7.71 17.71 -39.70
C MET A 15 -6.28 18.17 -39.50
N GLU A 16 -5.90 18.45 -38.25
CA GLU A 16 -4.48 18.41 -37.88
C GLU A 16 -3.91 17.13 -38.46
N ASN A 17 -2.85 17.26 -39.20
CA ASN A 17 -2.22 16.14 -39.90
C ASN A 17 -1.93 15.06 -38.85
N GLU A 18 -2.33 13.82 -39.11
CA GLU A 18 -2.15 12.67 -38.22
C GLU A 18 -0.68 12.55 -37.75
N THR A 19 0.24 12.99 -38.60
CA THR A 19 1.69 13.07 -38.28
C THR A 19 1.98 14.07 -37.14
N ASP A 20 1.30 15.24 -37.11
CA ASP A 20 1.52 16.26 -36.07
C ASP A 20 0.95 15.80 -34.74
N ARG A 21 -0.17 15.08 -34.75
CA ARG A 21 -0.74 14.43 -33.55
C ARG A 21 0.20 13.37 -32.97
N LEU A 22 0.74 12.50 -33.82
CA LEU A 22 1.72 11.49 -33.40
C LEU A 22 2.99 12.12 -32.84
N GLN A 23 3.47 13.20 -33.45
CA GLN A 23 4.64 13.92 -32.96
C GLN A 23 4.38 14.53 -31.58
N SER A 24 3.23 15.19 -31.39
CA SER A 24 2.81 15.74 -30.09
C SER A 24 2.73 14.66 -29.01
N VAL A 25 2.14 13.49 -29.33
CA VAL A 25 2.07 12.34 -28.40
C VAL A 25 3.46 11.85 -28.02
N LYS A 26 4.37 11.71 -29.00
CA LYS A 26 5.76 11.28 -28.74
C LYS A 26 6.47 12.21 -27.76
N GLU A 27 6.38 13.53 -27.97
CA GLU A 27 7.03 14.50 -27.09
C GLU A 27 6.46 14.47 -25.67
N LYS A 28 5.15 14.38 -25.53
CA LYS A 28 4.49 14.27 -24.22
C LYS A 28 4.87 12.97 -23.49
N LEU A 29 4.93 11.84 -24.20
CA LEU A 29 5.25 10.55 -23.60
C LEU A 29 6.71 10.44 -23.17
N LYS A 30 7.66 11.09 -23.86
CA LYS A 30 9.07 11.11 -23.45
C LYS A 30 9.29 11.70 -22.06
N LEU A 31 8.49 12.68 -21.68
CA LEU A 31 8.60 13.40 -20.40
C LEU A 31 7.64 12.86 -19.32
N ARG A 32 6.77 11.91 -19.67
CA ARG A 32 5.80 11.36 -18.73
C ARG A 32 6.49 10.44 -17.72
N PRO A 33 6.32 10.69 -16.41
CA PRO A 33 6.78 9.73 -15.41
C PRO A 33 6.02 8.40 -15.56
N VAL A 34 6.72 7.31 -15.30
CA VAL A 34 6.10 5.97 -15.25
C VAL A 34 5.25 5.89 -13.98
N SER A 35 4.02 5.36 -14.12
CA SER A 35 3.11 5.08 -13.02
C SER A 35 2.53 3.67 -13.16
N LEU A 36 1.97 3.14 -12.09
CA LEU A 36 1.21 1.89 -12.15
C LEU A 36 -0.12 2.14 -12.88
N VAL A 37 -0.55 1.16 -13.67
CA VAL A 37 -1.89 1.16 -14.27
C VAL A 37 -2.91 1.13 -13.13
N GLU A 38 -3.98 1.93 -13.25
CA GLU A 38 -5.04 2.04 -12.25
C GLU A 38 -4.61 2.63 -10.88
N ALA A 39 -3.40 3.18 -10.76
CA ALA A 39 -2.92 3.77 -9.50
C ALA A 39 -3.79 4.93 -8.98
N GLU A 40 -4.48 5.64 -9.88
CA GLU A 40 -5.40 6.74 -9.53
C GLU A 40 -6.72 6.22 -8.95
N GLU A 41 -7.11 5.00 -9.30
CA GLU A 41 -8.33 4.34 -8.84
C GLU A 41 -8.11 3.59 -7.51
N CYS A 42 -6.86 3.31 -7.16
CA CYS A 42 -6.52 2.67 -5.89
C CYS A 42 -6.76 3.59 -4.70
N ARG A 43 -7.27 3.01 -3.62
CA ARG A 43 -7.16 3.61 -2.28
C ARG A 43 -5.68 3.75 -1.94
N LYS A 44 -5.32 4.76 -1.15
CA LYS A 44 -3.92 5.02 -0.80
C LYS A 44 -3.79 5.14 0.71
N ALA A 45 -2.79 4.49 1.26
CA ALA A 45 -2.45 4.55 2.67
C ALA A 45 -0.96 4.85 2.83
N ALA A 46 -0.58 5.46 3.93
CA ALA A 46 0.81 5.65 4.31
C ALA A 46 1.03 5.11 5.72
N VAL A 47 2.15 4.42 5.93
CA VAL A 47 2.49 3.79 7.22
C VAL A 47 3.94 4.06 7.56
N CYS A 48 4.28 3.99 8.85
CA CYS A 48 5.64 4.17 9.33
C CYS A 48 6.20 2.88 9.93
N VAL A 49 7.33 2.41 9.41
CA VAL A 49 8.23 1.54 10.14
C VAL A 49 8.94 2.44 11.15
N ALA A 50 8.33 2.59 12.34
CA ALA A 50 8.80 3.47 13.39
C ALA A 50 9.79 2.73 14.27
N LEU A 51 11.05 3.16 14.27
CA LEU A 51 12.13 2.59 15.06
C LEU A 51 12.46 3.49 16.26
N LEU A 52 12.51 2.89 17.44
CA LEU A 52 12.99 3.49 18.67
C LEU A 52 14.40 2.94 18.96
N PHE A 53 15.36 3.81 19.15
CA PHE A 53 16.70 3.40 19.59
C PHE A 53 16.78 3.39 21.11
N THR A 54 17.06 2.24 21.66
CA THR A 54 17.23 2.01 23.11
C THR A 54 18.65 1.57 23.41
N GLU A 55 19.00 1.48 24.69
CA GLU A 55 20.30 0.92 25.14
C GLU A 55 20.47 -0.56 24.72
N ASN A 56 19.36 -1.26 24.48
CA ASN A 56 19.33 -2.66 24.08
C ASN A 56 19.30 -2.88 22.55
N GLY A 57 19.37 -1.80 21.77
CA GLY A 57 19.31 -1.83 20.31
C GLY A 57 18.08 -1.13 19.73
N SER A 58 17.78 -1.43 18.50
CA SER A 58 16.62 -0.85 17.80
C SER A 58 15.37 -1.69 18.04
N GLU A 59 14.27 -1.03 18.37
CA GLU A 59 12.96 -1.64 18.57
C GLU A 59 11.95 -1.03 17.61
N MET A 60 11.09 -1.86 17.00
CA MET A 60 10.01 -1.44 16.12
C MET A 60 8.76 -1.22 16.94
N ILE A 61 8.14 -0.05 16.80
CA ILE A 61 6.86 0.27 17.42
C ILE A 61 5.74 -0.34 16.60
N LEU A 62 4.85 -1.06 17.27
CA LEU A 62 3.65 -1.68 16.72
C LEU A 62 2.46 -1.36 17.60
N GLU A 63 1.28 -1.37 17.02
CA GLU A 63 0.02 -1.12 17.71
C GLU A 63 -0.94 -2.30 17.59
N VAL A 64 -1.75 -2.48 18.62
CA VAL A 64 -2.94 -3.31 18.59
C VAL A 64 -4.13 -2.41 18.27
N ARG A 65 -4.76 -2.59 17.14
CA ARG A 65 -5.89 -1.75 16.70
C ARG A 65 -7.07 -1.84 17.68
N SER A 66 -7.70 -0.70 17.94
CA SER A 66 -8.82 -0.64 18.87
C SER A 66 -9.97 -1.58 18.46
N ALA A 67 -10.56 -2.25 19.44
CA ALA A 67 -11.73 -3.13 19.23
C ALA A 67 -12.98 -2.36 18.75
N THR A 68 -12.99 -1.03 18.84
CA THR A 68 -14.08 -0.16 18.41
C THR A 68 -14.01 0.22 16.93
N LEU A 69 -12.91 -0.07 16.26
CA LEU A 69 -12.73 0.25 14.84
C LEU A 69 -13.60 -0.67 13.95
N GLY A 70 -14.11 -0.10 12.87
CA GLY A 70 -14.97 -0.82 11.91
C GLY A 70 -14.23 -1.83 11.03
N GLU A 71 -12.91 -1.66 10.84
CA GLU A 71 -12.07 -2.53 10.02
C GLU A 71 -10.92 -3.09 10.86
N GLN A 72 -10.76 -4.42 10.84
CA GLN A 72 -9.64 -5.16 11.45
C GLN A 72 -9.40 -4.85 12.94
N PRO A 73 -10.45 -4.88 13.81
CA PRO A 73 -10.26 -4.64 15.24
C PRO A 73 -9.38 -5.73 15.86
N GLY A 74 -8.41 -5.33 16.70
CA GLY A 74 -7.48 -6.23 17.37
C GLY A 74 -6.32 -6.74 16.52
N ASP A 75 -6.26 -6.41 15.22
CA ASP A 75 -5.10 -6.71 14.39
C ASP A 75 -3.90 -5.85 14.81
N ILE A 76 -2.71 -6.38 14.54
CA ILE A 76 -1.46 -5.66 14.79
C ILE A 76 -1.07 -4.90 13.53
N SER A 77 -0.79 -3.61 13.68
CA SER A 77 -0.40 -2.71 12.59
C SER A 77 0.90 -1.95 12.89
N LEU A 78 1.48 -1.43 11.82
CA LEU A 78 2.42 -0.32 11.88
C LEU A 78 1.61 0.96 12.02
N PRO A 79 2.09 2.00 12.73
CA PRO A 79 1.46 3.30 12.75
C PRO A 79 1.20 3.80 11.32
N GLY A 80 -0.04 4.23 11.03
CA GLY A 80 -0.40 4.71 9.70
C GLY A 80 -1.84 4.45 9.30
N GLY A 81 -2.30 5.16 8.28
CA GLY A 81 -3.68 5.07 7.83
C GLY A 81 -3.91 5.53 6.40
N MET A 82 -5.16 5.83 6.10
CA MET A 82 -5.58 6.26 4.77
C MET A 82 -5.17 7.70 4.50
N MET A 83 -4.67 7.94 3.29
CA MET A 83 -4.38 9.31 2.85
C MET A 83 -5.66 10.11 2.69
N GLU A 84 -5.63 11.37 3.14
CA GLU A 84 -6.70 12.33 2.92
C GLU A 84 -6.60 13.00 1.53
N PRO A 85 -7.72 13.56 1.01
CA PRO A 85 -7.70 14.25 -0.27
C PRO A 85 -6.70 15.41 -0.31
N GLY A 86 -5.75 15.34 -1.23
CA GLY A 86 -4.72 16.37 -1.41
C GLY A 86 -3.44 16.14 -0.63
N GLU A 87 -3.38 15.14 0.25
CA GLU A 87 -2.15 14.78 0.94
C GLU A 87 -1.16 14.09 0.01
N THR A 88 0.12 14.35 0.23
CA THR A 88 1.20 13.49 -0.24
C THR A 88 1.34 12.29 0.69
N PRO A 89 1.92 11.15 0.22
CA PRO A 89 2.17 10.00 1.09
C PRO A 89 3.00 10.35 2.34
N GLN A 90 3.97 11.26 2.20
CA GLN A 90 4.79 11.72 3.31
C GLN A 90 3.99 12.50 4.35
N GLN A 91 3.08 13.38 3.92
CA GLN A 91 2.22 14.13 4.83
C GLN A 91 1.29 13.22 5.61
N ALA A 92 0.67 12.25 4.93
CA ALA A 92 -0.18 11.26 5.58
C ALA A 92 0.60 10.42 6.62
N ALA A 93 1.80 9.94 6.25
CA ALA A 93 2.64 9.17 7.18
C ALA A 93 3.01 9.97 8.45
N CYS A 94 3.36 11.26 8.29
CA CYS A 94 3.66 12.12 9.43
C CYS A 94 2.42 12.36 10.30
N ARG A 95 1.29 12.72 9.70
CA ARG A 95 0.03 12.97 10.41
C ARG A 95 -0.40 11.75 11.22
N GLU A 96 -0.48 10.59 10.59
CA GLU A 96 -0.88 9.35 11.26
C GLU A 96 0.08 8.98 12.41
N LEU A 97 1.40 9.09 12.17
CA LEU A 97 2.39 8.82 13.22
C LEU A 97 2.23 9.75 14.43
N GLU A 98 1.96 11.03 14.20
CA GLU A 98 1.73 12.03 15.26
C GLU A 98 0.41 11.78 16.00
N GLU A 99 -0.66 11.47 15.28
CA GLU A 99 -1.99 11.23 15.82
C GLU A 99 -2.06 9.92 16.64
N GLU A 100 -1.53 8.83 16.11
CA GLU A 100 -1.60 7.50 16.75
C GLU A 100 -0.67 7.39 17.96
N LEU A 101 0.57 7.88 17.87
CA LEU A 101 1.53 7.83 18.97
C LEU A 101 1.46 9.02 19.91
N GLU A 102 0.62 10.01 19.64
CA GLU A 102 0.52 11.28 20.40
C GLU A 102 1.91 11.95 20.57
N ILE A 103 2.68 12.02 19.47
CA ILE A 103 3.99 12.68 19.42
C ILE A 103 3.94 13.89 18.50
N THR A 104 5.00 14.69 18.55
CA THR A 104 5.15 15.88 17.69
C THR A 104 6.30 15.69 16.69
N GLY A 105 6.34 16.48 15.64
CA GLY A 105 7.39 16.44 14.61
C GLY A 105 8.82 16.62 15.14
N GLU A 106 9.02 17.11 16.37
CA GLU A 106 10.33 17.21 17.01
C GLU A 106 10.81 15.86 17.60
N GLN A 107 9.88 14.94 17.84
CA GLN A 107 10.16 13.64 18.47
C GLN A 107 10.46 12.53 17.46
N TYR A 108 10.48 12.79 16.18
CA TYR A 108 10.86 11.81 15.17
C TYR A 108 11.59 12.44 14.00
N GLU A 109 12.27 11.60 13.25
CA GLU A 109 12.88 11.93 11.96
C GLU A 109 12.36 10.98 10.90
N LEU A 110 11.67 11.50 9.88
CA LEU A 110 11.26 10.70 8.74
C LEU A 110 12.44 10.56 7.78
N ILE A 111 12.95 9.34 7.62
CA ILE A 111 14.21 9.07 6.91
C ILE A 111 13.97 8.96 5.40
N SER A 112 13.13 8.02 4.98
CA SER A 112 12.88 7.76 3.57
C SER A 112 11.62 6.94 3.35
N MET A 113 11.08 7.01 2.13
CA MET A 113 10.08 6.06 1.66
C MET A 113 10.76 4.72 1.33
N LEU A 114 10.09 3.63 1.71
CA LEU A 114 10.48 2.26 1.42
C LEU A 114 9.77 1.72 0.16
N ASP A 115 9.86 0.42 -0.10
CA ASP A 115 9.22 -0.21 -1.23
C ASP A 115 7.69 -0.14 -1.13
N ILE A 116 7.05 0.41 -2.16
CA ILE A 116 5.58 0.56 -2.21
C ILE A 116 4.94 -0.81 -2.36
N MET A 117 3.93 -1.09 -1.53
CA MET A 117 3.12 -2.30 -1.64
C MET A 117 1.82 -2.02 -2.39
N HIS A 118 1.51 -2.88 -3.37
CA HIS A 118 0.20 -2.91 -4.03
C HIS A 118 -0.51 -4.22 -3.69
N THR A 119 -1.71 -4.12 -3.14
CA THR A 119 -2.55 -5.28 -2.80
C THR A 119 -4.02 -4.98 -3.06
N GLY A 120 -4.68 -5.81 -3.89
CA GLY A 120 -6.05 -5.55 -4.30
C GLY A 120 -6.19 -4.17 -4.98
N ASN A 121 -6.99 -3.30 -4.39
CA ASN A 121 -7.19 -1.91 -4.82
C ASN A 121 -6.51 -0.90 -3.87
N LEU A 122 -5.49 -1.31 -3.13
CA LEU A 122 -4.80 -0.49 -2.14
C LEU A 122 -3.31 -0.35 -2.50
N LEU A 123 -2.82 0.88 -2.52
CA LEU A 123 -1.41 1.24 -2.56
C LEU A 123 -0.99 1.71 -1.17
N ILE A 124 0.04 1.08 -0.62
CA ILE A 124 0.58 1.43 0.69
C ILE A 124 1.99 2.00 0.48
N TYR A 125 2.21 3.18 1.03
CA TYR A 125 3.47 3.92 1.00
C TYR A 125 4.14 3.81 2.37
N PRO A 126 5.06 2.86 2.59
CA PRO A 126 5.75 2.73 3.86
C PRO A 126 6.91 3.71 3.92
N PHE A 127 7.12 4.27 5.11
CA PHE A 127 8.24 5.13 5.42
C PHE A 127 9.03 4.58 6.60
N LEU A 128 10.34 4.79 6.59
CA LEU A 128 11.18 4.59 7.76
C LEU A 128 11.18 5.87 8.59
N ALA A 129 10.82 5.76 9.85
CA ALA A 129 10.90 6.83 10.82
C ALA A 129 11.76 6.40 12.03
N VAL A 130 12.55 7.32 12.57
CA VAL A 130 13.28 7.15 13.83
C VAL A 130 12.61 8.02 14.88
N VAL A 131 12.07 7.38 15.92
CA VAL A 131 11.38 8.05 17.03
C VAL A 131 12.34 8.27 18.17
N LYS A 132 12.27 9.43 18.82
CA LYS A 132 13.12 9.86 19.92
C LYS A 132 12.25 10.15 21.13
N ASP A 133 12.75 9.89 22.31
CA ASP A 133 12.10 10.24 23.60
C ASP A 133 10.61 9.79 23.67
N TYR A 134 10.32 8.60 23.16
CA TYR A 134 8.98 8.03 23.21
C TYR A 134 8.71 7.35 24.55
N HIS A 135 7.59 7.69 25.16
CA HIS A 135 7.21 7.23 26.50
C HIS A 135 5.96 6.35 26.52
N GLY A 136 5.57 5.79 25.38
CA GLY A 136 4.43 4.87 25.28
C GLY A 136 3.07 5.59 25.27
N THR A 137 3.03 6.84 24.81
CA THR A 137 1.78 7.57 24.57
C THR A 137 1.07 7.05 23.34
N PHE A 138 -0.26 7.03 23.32
CA PHE A 138 -1.02 6.68 22.13
C PHE A 138 -2.47 7.11 22.21
N ASN A 139 -3.09 7.27 21.06
CA ASN A 139 -4.50 7.61 20.92
C ASN A 139 -5.38 6.37 21.21
N ALA A 140 -5.99 6.32 22.36
CA ALA A 140 -6.84 5.20 22.79
C ALA A 140 -8.12 5.00 21.95
N SER A 141 -8.48 5.96 21.09
CA SER A 141 -9.59 5.77 20.14
C SER A 141 -9.18 4.88 18.93
N GLU A 142 -7.89 4.85 18.61
CA GLU A 142 -7.36 4.14 17.43
C GLU A 142 -6.60 2.87 17.79
N ALA A 143 -5.82 2.89 18.85
CA ALA A 143 -5.09 1.75 19.37
C ALA A 143 -5.63 1.31 20.75
N ALA A 144 -5.68 0.01 20.97
CA ALA A 144 -5.95 -0.58 22.28
C ALA A 144 -4.68 -0.70 23.12
N ASP A 145 -3.53 -0.85 22.46
CA ASP A 145 -2.21 -1.01 23.08
C ASP A 145 -1.11 -0.66 22.07
N ILE A 146 0.06 -0.25 22.61
CA ILE A 146 1.28 -0.04 21.85
C ILE A 146 2.37 -0.91 22.48
N PHE A 147 3.12 -1.62 21.66
CA PHE A 147 4.24 -2.44 22.13
C PHE A 147 5.42 -2.33 21.17
N THR A 148 6.57 -2.76 21.62
CA THR A 148 7.79 -2.78 20.82
C THR A 148 8.30 -4.19 20.58
N VAL A 149 8.90 -4.40 19.42
CA VAL A 149 9.57 -5.65 19.06
C VAL A 149 11.01 -5.34 18.68
N PRO A 150 12.00 -5.97 19.29
CA PRO A 150 13.39 -5.79 18.89
C PRO A 150 13.59 -6.08 17.42
N LEU A 151 14.20 -5.16 16.67
CA LEU A 151 14.41 -5.33 15.23
C LEU A 151 15.19 -6.61 14.92
N ARG A 152 16.13 -7.00 15.79
CA ARG A 152 16.89 -8.25 15.68
C ARG A 152 16.00 -9.49 15.64
N PHE A 153 14.82 -9.47 16.31
CA PHE A 153 13.87 -10.58 16.24
C PHE A 153 13.46 -10.84 14.80
N PHE A 154 13.09 -9.80 14.04
CA PHE A 154 12.73 -9.93 12.64
C PHE A 154 13.93 -10.22 11.72
N MET A 155 15.13 -9.82 12.14
CA MET A 155 16.36 -10.11 11.40
C MET A 155 16.77 -11.57 11.52
N GLU A 156 16.52 -12.21 12.67
CA GLU A 156 16.92 -13.58 12.98
C GLU A 156 15.84 -14.60 12.67
N LYS A 157 14.56 -14.21 12.82
CA LYS A 157 13.41 -15.11 12.60
C LYS A 157 12.82 -14.91 11.21
N GLU A 158 12.73 -15.99 10.44
CA GLU A 158 11.91 -16.00 9.22
C GLU A 158 10.43 -16.17 9.58
N PRO A 159 9.51 -15.52 8.84
CA PRO A 159 8.08 -15.70 9.07
C PRO A 159 7.60 -17.08 8.66
N ASP A 160 6.56 -17.57 9.30
CA ASP A 160 5.78 -18.68 8.78
C ASP A 160 4.98 -18.21 7.55
N ILE A 161 5.06 -18.97 6.45
CA ILE A 161 4.44 -18.58 5.17
C ILE A 161 3.41 -19.61 4.76
N TYR A 162 2.18 -19.14 4.57
CA TYR A 162 1.07 -19.95 4.04
C TYR A 162 0.61 -19.39 2.70
N GLU A 163 0.36 -20.28 1.76
CA GLU A 163 -0.24 -19.92 0.46
C GLU A 163 -1.75 -20.19 0.48
N ILE A 164 -2.52 -19.17 0.19
CA ILE A 164 -3.97 -19.29 0.00
C ILE A 164 -4.34 -19.16 -1.47
N GLU A 165 -5.30 -19.95 -1.94
CA GLU A 165 -5.81 -19.88 -3.31
C GLU A 165 -6.90 -18.80 -3.40
N LEU A 166 -6.71 -17.84 -4.32
CA LEU A 166 -7.71 -16.81 -4.62
C LEU A 166 -8.55 -17.26 -5.81
N LYS A 167 -9.86 -17.37 -5.61
CA LYS A 167 -10.82 -17.75 -6.65
C LYS A 167 -11.51 -16.52 -7.22
N VAL A 168 -11.58 -16.47 -8.55
CA VAL A 168 -12.39 -15.47 -9.24
C VAL A 168 -13.87 -15.80 -9.00
N LYS A 169 -14.63 -14.79 -8.57
CA LYS A 169 -16.09 -14.85 -8.46
C LYS A 169 -16.66 -13.81 -9.42
N GLU A 170 -17.20 -14.28 -10.52
CA GLU A 170 -17.78 -13.43 -11.53
C GLU A 170 -19.16 -12.93 -11.11
N PRO A 171 -19.55 -11.67 -11.46
CA PRO A 171 -20.93 -11.21 -11.28
C PRO A 171 -21.90 -11.99 -12.18
N GLU A 172 -23.19 -11.96 -11.85
CA GLU A 172 -24.21 -12.72 -12.58
C GLU A 172 -24.34 -12.30 -14.04
N ASP A 173 -24.12 -11.03 -14.32
CA ASP A 173 -24.19 -10.39 -15.65
C ASP A 173 -22.85 -10.35 -16.40
N PHE A 174 -21.86 -11.14 -15.93
CA PHE A 174 -20.56 -11.18 -16.58
C PHE A 174 -20.68 -11.65 -18.04
N PRO A 175 -20.16 -10.88 -19.03
CA PRO A 175 -20.42 -11.11 -20.44
C PRO A 175 -19.53 -12.22 -21.04
N PHE A 176 -19.81 -13.47 -20.63
CA PHE A 176 -19.05 -14.64 -21.10
C PHE A 176 -19.06 -14.82 -22.62
N GLU A 177 -20.08 -14.32 -23.32
CA GLU A 177 -20.18 -14.35 -24.78
C GLU A 177 -19.10 -13.53 -25.48
N LYS A 178 -18.46 -12.59 -24.78
CA LYS A 178 -17.39 -11.73 -25.34
C LYS A 178 -15.99 -12.35 -25.22
N ILE A 179 -15.86 -13.46 -24.46
CA ILE A 179 -14.56 -14.10 -24.27
C ILE A 179 -14.51 -15.49 -24.92
N TYR A 180 -13.35 -15.83 -25.47
CA TYR A 180 -13.14 -17.14 -26.06
C TYR A 180 -13.29 -18.25 -24.99
N GLY A 181 -14.10 -19.27 -25.29
CA GLY A 181 -14.41 -20.35 -24.34
C GLY A 181 -15.65 -20.08 -23.47
N GLY A 182 -16.16 -18.85 -23.45
CA GLY A 182 -17.38 -18.51 -22.74
C GLY A 182 -17.33 -18.89 -21.26
N ARG A 183 -18.39 -19.49 -20.72
CA ARG A 183 -18.44 -19.98 -19.31
C ARG A 183 -17.44 -21.09 -18.97
N LYS A 184 -16.76 -21.65 -19.96
CA LYS A 184 -15.70 -22.65 -19.78
C LYS A 184 -14.30 -22.02 -19.76
N TYR A 185 -14.21 -20.68 -19.75
CA TYR A 185 -12.94 -19.98 -19.68
C TYR A 185 -12.19 -20.38 -18.41
N GLY A 186 -10.96 -20.86 -18.57
CA GLY A 186 -10.10 -21.29 -17.46
C GLY A 186 -9.37 -20.08 -16.84
N TRP A 187 -9.92 -19.53 -15.77
CA TRP A 187 -9.23 -18.48 -15.01
C TRP A 187 -7.88 -18.97 -14.50
N ARG A 188 -6.88 -18.08 -14.57
CA ARG A 188 -5.58 -18.39 -13.96
C ARG A 188 -5.74 -18.54 -12.45
N LYS A 189 -5.20 -19.61 -11.92
CA LYS A 189 -5.05 -19.76 -10.47
C LYS A 189 -4.17 -18.64 -9.95
N ARG A 190 -4.62 -17.99 -8.90
CA ARG A 190 -3.86 -17.00 -8.15
C ARG A 190 -3.67 -17.52 -6.74
N THR A 191 -2.45 -17.42 -6.25
CA THR A 191 -2.15 -17.67 -4.84
C THR A 191 -1.65 -16.40 -4.20
N GLU A 192 -1.90 -16.24 -2.92
CA GLU A 192 -1.35 -15.17 -2.11
C GLU A 192 -0.61 -15.77 -0.93
N LYS A 193 0.60 -15.27 -0.66
CA LYS A 193 1.38 -15.64 0.52
C LYS A 193 0.95 -14.78 1.68
N ILE A 194 0.56 -15.43 2.76
CA ILE A 194 0.28 -14.80 4.06
C ILE A 194 1.44 -15.12 4.99
N LEU A 195 2.04 -14.09 5.55
CA LEU A 195 3.18 -14.17 6.45
C LEU A 195 2.70 -14.02 7.89
N PHE A 196 3.36 -14.73 8.80
CA PHE A 196 3.09 -14.67 10.24
C PHE A 196 4.40 -14.61 11.02
N TYR A 197 4.48 -13.70 11.99
CA TYR A 197 5.50 -13.64 13.00
C TYR A 197 4.83 -13.75 14.38
N ASP A 198 5.19 -14.76 15.15
CA ASP A 198 4.76 -14.91 16.54
C ASP A 198 5.82 -14.33 17.45
N TYR A 199 5.48 -13.27 18.17
CA TYR A 199 6.32 -12.61 19.16
C TYR A 199 5.57 -12.53 20.49
N GLN A 200 6.02 -13.28 21.50
CA GLN A 200 5.32 -13.42 22.77
C GLN A 200 3.86 -13.85 22.55
N ASP A 201 2.89 -13.07 23.04
CA ASP A 201 1.45 -13.33 22.86
C ASP A 201 0.87 -12.64 21.62
N TYR A 202 1.69 -11.98 20.80
CA TYR A 202 1.30 -11.24 19.62
C TYR A 202 1.53 -12.04 18.34
N CYS A 203 0.52 -12.08 17.50
CA CYS A 203 0.58 -12.63 16.14
C CYS A 203 0.57 -11.50 15.11
N ILE A 204 1.71 -11.19 14.54
CA ILE A 204 1.88 -10.15 13.51
C ILE A 204 1.75 -10.83 12.15
N TRP A 205 0.73 -10.47 11.37
CA TRP A 205 0.43 -11.19 10.14
C TRP A 205 0.00 -10.30 8.98
N GLY A 206 -0.23 -10.90 7.82
CA GLY A 206 -0.85 -10.25 6.68
C GLY A 206 0.01 -9.11 6.07
N ILE A 207 -0.61 -7.95 5.90
CA ILE A 207 0.03 -6.76 5.31
C ILE A 207 1.17 -6.28 6.19
N THR A 208 0.96 -6.18 7.48
CA THR A 208 1.98 -5.74 8.46
C THR A 208 3.22 -6.64 8.40
N ALA A 209 3.03 -7.95 8.46
CA ALA A 209 4.15 -8.91 8.35
C ALA A 209 4.87 -8.80 7.00
N LYS A 210 4.16 -8.58 5.89
CA LYS A 210 4.76 -8.40 4.56
C LYS A 210 5.61 -7.12 4.49
N LEU A 211 5.13 -6.01 5.05
CA LEU A 211 5.86 -4.74 5.09
C LEU A 211 7.13 -4.86 5.94
N ILE A 212 7.03 -5.46 7.14
CA ILE A 212 8.17 -5.73 8.00
C ILE A 212 9.19 -6.64 7.29
N HIS A 213 8.73 -7.72 6.66
CA HIS A 213 9.60 -8.64 5.92
C HIS A 213 10.33 -7.94 4.76
N SER A 214 9.65 -7.05 4.03
CA SER A 214 10.27 -6.23 2.99
C SER A 214 11.35 -5.31 3.57
N PHE A 215 11.06 -4.61 4.66
CA PHE A 215 12.02 -3.75 5.35
C PHE A 215 13.25 -4.53 5.84
N VAL A 216 13.05 -5.69 6.47
CA VAL A 216 14.15 -6.59 6.88
C VAL A 216 15.00 -7.01 5.68
N GLY A 217 14.36 -7.30 4.54
CA GLY A 217 15.06 -7.59 3.30
C GLY A 217 15.96 -6.45 2.82
N ILE A 218 15.50 -5.20 2.95
CA ILE A 218 16.30 -4.01 2.67
C ILE A 218 17.48 -3.92 3.65
N CYS A 219 17.23 -4.06 4.96
CA CYS A 219 18.30 -4.01 5.98
C CYS A 219 19.40 -5.04 5.72
N ARG A 220 19.03 -6.28 5.41
CA ARG A 220 19.98 -7.36 5.09
C ARG A 220 20.81 -7.07 3.84
N LYS A 221 20.16 -6.56 2.79
CA LYS A 221 20.81 -6.23 1.52
C LYS A 221 21.80 -5.08 1.65
N GLU A 222 21.42 -4.05 2.37
CA GLU A 222 22.22 -2.83 2.54
C GLU A 222 23.19 -2.93 3.76
N LYS A 223 23.20 -4.06 4.48
CA LYS A 223 24.00 -4.27 5.69
C LYS A 223 23.83 -3.15 6.73
N MET A 224 22.60 -2.69 6.87
CA MET A 224 22.28 -1.55 7.73
C MET A 224 22.41 -1.88 9.23
N ILE A 225 22.37 -3.17 9.59
CA ILE A 225 22.44 -3.66 10.97
C ILE A 225 23.26 -4.96 10.96
N GLU A 226 24.32 -5.02 11.78
CA GLU A 226 25.13 -6.22 12.04
C GLU A 226 24.58 -6.99 13.25
#